data_0759bc62177ef8cccf37d3b8ddc2f234
#
_entry.id   0759bc62177ef8cccf37d3b8ddc2f234
#
_cell.length_a   1.000
_cell.length_b   1.000
_cell.length_c   1.000
_cell.angle_alpha   90.00
_cell.angle_beta   90.00
_cell.angle_gamma   90.00
#
_symmetry.space_group_name_H-M   'P 1'
#
loop_
_entity.id
_entity.type
_entity.pdbx_description
1 polymer ?
#
loop_
_entity_poly.entity_id
_entity_poly.type
_entity_poly.pdbx_seq_one_letter_code
_entity_poly.pdbx_strand_id
1 'polypeptide(L)'
;MDKQELALVVIDRLKKEYPDADCTLDYDDAWKLLVSVRLAAQCTDARVNVVVEGLYAKYPDVNALAEATPEEIEEIVRPCGLGKSKARDISACMRILRDEYGGKVPDDFNKLLKLPGVGRKSANLIMGDVFGKPAIVTDTHCIRLCNRIGLVDGIKEPKKVEMELLKIIPPEEGSDFCHRLVYHGRDVCTARTKPHCEKCCLADICGKHI
;
A
#
# COMPACT_ATOMS: atom_id res chain seq x y z
N MET A 1 -8.77 2.98 28.81
CA MET A 1 -9.17 2.74 27.40
C MET A 1 -8.44 1.50 26.94
N ASP A 2 -9.16 0.49 26.54
CA ASP A 2 -8.53 -0.70 25.95
C ASP A 2 -8.08 -0.42 24.50
N LYS A 3 -7.40 -1.39 23.87
CA LYS A 3 -6.86 -1.18 22.51
C LYS A 3 -7.94 -1.04 21.43
N GLN A 4 -9.08 -1.68 21.62
CA GLN A 4 -10.18 -1.60 20.67
C GLN A 4 -10.87 -0.23 20.76
N GLU A 5 -11.13 0.26 21.96
CA GLU A 5 -11.62 1.62 22.20
C GLU A 5 -10.65 2.67 21.65
N LEU A 6 -9.33 2.51 21.90
CA LEU A 6 -8.30 3.39 21.37
C LEU A 6 -8.32 3.41 19.84
N ALA A 7 -8.42 2.24 19.19
CA ALA A 7 -8.47 2.13 17.75
C ALA A 7 -9.64 2.90 17.15
N LEU A 8 -10.84 2.77 17.72
CA LEU A 8 -12.03 3.49 17.25
C LEU A 8 -11.88 5.01 17.37
N VAL A 9 -11.32 5.50 18.48
CA VAL A 9 -11.06 6.94 18.67
C VAL A 9 -10.01 7.44 17.67
N VAL A 10 -8.94 6.67 17.44
CA VAL A 10 -7.90 7.00 16.46
C VAL A 10 -8.47 7.08 15.05
N ILE A 11 -9.29 6.10 14.65
CA ILE A 11 -9.96 6.08 13.34
C ILE A 11 -10.84 7.32 13.17
N ASP A 12 -11.71 7.63 14.15
CA ASP A 12 -12.62 8.79 14.06
C ASP A 12 -11.85 10.12 13.91
N ARG A 13 -10.77 10.30 14.67
CA ARG A 13 -9.95 11.51 14.59
C ARG A 13 -9.19 11.62 13.27
N LEU A 14 -8.60 10.52 12.79
CA LEU A 14 -7.91 10.50 11.51
C LEU A 14 -8.87 10.68 10.34
N LYS A 15 -10.12 10.20 10.43
CA LYS A 15 -11.17 10.49 9.45
C LYS A 15 -11.48 11.98 9.32
N LYS A 16 -11.56 12.67 10.45
CA LYS A 16 -11.82 14.12 10.50
C LYS A 16 -10.64 14.93 9.97
N GLU A 17 -9.42 14.50 10.28
CA GLU A 17 -8.19 15.20 9.87
C GLU A 17 -7.86 14.97 8.39
N TYR A 18 -8.11 13.75 7.88
CA TYR A 18 -7.78 13.33 6.51
C TYR A 18 -9.00 12.69 5.84
N PRO A 19 -10.08 13.46 5.57
CA PRO A 19 -11.32 12.92 4.99
C PRO A 19 -11.11 12.32 3.59
N ASP A 20 -10.19 12.91 2.81
CA ASP A 20 -9.92 12.56 1.41
C ASP A 20 -8.64 11.70 1.25
N ALA A 21 -8.15 11.09 2.34
CA ALA A 21 -6.97 10.23 2.25
C ALA A 21 -7.29 8.95 1.49
N ASP A 22 -6.52 8.72 0.43
CA ASP A 22 -6.68 7.58 -0.49
C ASP A 22 -5.31 7.10 -0.97
N CYS A 23 -5.30 6.06 -1.79
CA CYS A 23 -4.10 5.58 -2.46
C CYS A 23 -3.44 6.70 -3.27
N THR A 24 -2.14 6.90 -3.06
CA THR A 24 -1.37 7.94 -3.77
C THR A 24 -0.81 7.49 -5.12
N LEU A 25 -1.03 6.24 -5.49
CA LEU A 25 -0.70 5.70 -6.81
C LEU A 25 -1.90 5.88 -7.75
N ASP A 26 -1.65 6.40 -8.95
CA ASP A 26 -2.69 6.58 -9.97
C ASP A 26 -3.03 5.26 -10.64
N TYR A 27 -4.30 4.90 -10.66
CA TYR A 27 -4.82 3.73 -11.36
C TYR A 27 -6.31 3.89 -11.68
N ASP A 28 -6.74 3.27 -12.75
CA ASP A 28 -8.15 3.17 -13.17
C ASP A 28 -8.58 1.70 -13.34
N ASP A 29 -7.64 0.77 -13.18
CA ASP A 29 -7.86 -0.68 -13.25
C ASP A 29 -6.95 -1.42 -12.25
N ALA A 30 -7.41 -2.56 -11.76
CA ALA A 30 -6.72 -3.39 -10.78
C ALA A 30 -5.30 -3.81 -11.20
N TRP A 31 -5.11 -4.18 -12.48
CA TRP A 31 -3.80 -4.58 -12.99
C TRP A 31 -2.81 -3.41 -13.04
N LYS A 32 -3.29 -2.19 -13.27
CA LYS A 32 -2.46 -0.99 -13.21
C LYS A 32 -1.98 -0.72 -11.79
N LEU A 33 -2.86 -0.88 -10.78
CA LEU A 33 -2.42 -0.78 -9.39
C LEU A 33 -1.37 -1.85 -9.04
N LEU A 34 -1.52 -3.10 -9.49
CA LEU A 34 -0.50 -4.14 -9.30
C LEU A 34 0.87 -3.73 -9.85
N VAL A 35 0.90 -3.18 -11.05
CA VAL A 35 2.13 -2.69 -11.70
C VAL A 35 2.72 -1.51 -10.90
N SER A 36 1.89 -0.51 -10.57
CA SER A 36 2.31 0.68 -9.83
C SER A 36 2.88 0.34 -8.46
N VAL A 37 2.25 -0.57 -7.72
CA VAL A 37 2.74 -1.05 -6.42
C VAL A 37 4.10 -1.76 -6.56
N ARG A 38 4.30 -2.56 -7.63
CA ARG A 38 5.61 -3.17 -7.87
C ARG A 38 6.68 -2.13 -8.18
N LEU A 39 6.32 -1.09 -8.92
CA LEU A 39 7.22 0.03 -9.23
C LEU A 39 7.52 0.91 -8.00
N ALA A 40 6.60 1.05 -7.06
CA ALA A 40 6.77 1.82 -5.83
C ALA A 40 7.79 1.21 -4.85
N ALA A 41 8.20 -0.05 -5.04
CA ALA A 41 9.26 -0.64 -4.22
C ALA A 41 10.57 0.16 -4.34
N GLN A 42 10.98 0.84 -3.24
CA GLN A 42 12.14 1.75 -3.18
C GLN A 42 12.05 2.93 -4.19
N CYS A 43 10.85 3.37 -4.51
CA CYS A 43 10.58 4.53 -5.36
C CYS A 43 9.45 5.37 -4.74
N THR A 44 9.41 6.66 -5.05
CA THR A 44 8.30 7.52 -4.60
C THR A 44 7.09 7.34 -5.50
N ASP A 45 5.89 7.42 -4.92
CA ASP A 45 4.63 7.30 -5.67
C ASP A 45 4.54 8.34 -6.79
N ALA A 46 4.94 9.58 -6.53
CA ALA A 46 4.98 10.64 -7.54
C ALA A 46 5.87 10.29 -8.76
N ARG A 47 7.00 9.61 -8.54
CA ARG A 47 7.85 9.15 -9.65
C ARG A 47 7.19 8.00 -10.41
N VAL A 48 6.53 7.09 -9.70
CA VAL A 48 5.78 5.99 -10.31
C VAL A 48 4.69 6.54 -11.21
N ASN A 49 3.86 7.47 -10.71
CA ASN A 49 2.74 8.06 -11.46
C ASN A 49 3.19 8.67 -12.79
N VAL A 50 4.32 9.41 -12.79
CA VAL A 50 4.89 9.95 -14.03
C VAL A 50 5.33 8.86 -15.01
N VAL A 51 5.96 7.80 -14.50
CA VAL A 51 6.52 6.73 -15.36
C VAL A 51 5.42 5.86 -15.97
N VAL A 52 4.36 5.57 -15.21
CA VAL A 52 3.29 4.69 -15.69
C VAL A 52 2.42 5.31 -16.79
N GLU A 53 2.38 6.62 -16.91
CA GLU A 53 1.71 7.29 -18.05
C GLU A 53 2.27 6.79 -19.39
N GLY A 54 3.59 6.79 -19.53
CA GLY A 54 4.24 6.28 -20.75
C GLY A 54 4.09 4.78 -20.92
N LEU A 55 4.10 4.03 -19.83
CA LEU A 55 3.93 2.58 -19.85
C LEU A 55 2.52 2.20 -20.34
N TYR A 56 1.48 2.81 -19.80
CA TYR A 56 0.09 2.50 -20.14
C TYR A 56 -0.34 3.10 -21.49
N ALA A 57 0.29 4.18 -21.94
CA ALA A 57 0.11 4.69 -23.30
C ALA A 57 0.63 3.70 -24.35
N LYS A 58 1.76 3.04 -24.06
CA LYS A 58 2.36 2.03 -24.96
C LYS A 58 1.66 0.67 -24.86
N TYR A 59 1.25 0.28 -23.67
CA TYR A 59 0.64 -1.03 -23.37
C TYR A 59 -0.70 -0.81 -22.63
N PRO A 60 -1.80 -0.62 -23.38
CA PRO A 60 -3.08 -0.15 -22.81
C PRO A 60 -3.85 -1.21 -22.04
N ASP A 61 -3.49 -2.48 -22.14
CA ASP A 61 -4.15 -3.59 -21.47
C ASP A 61 -3.17 -4.70 -21.04
N VAL A 62 -3.68 -5.67 -20.29
CA VAL A 62 -2.90 -6.81 -19.79
C VAL A 62 -2.28 -7.62 -20.93
N ASN A 63 -3.00 -7.80 -22.05
CA ASN A 63 -2.52 -8.60 -23.17
C ASN A 63 -1.30 -7.93 -23.83
N ALA A 64 -1.42 -6.64 -24.13
CA ALA A 64 -0.34 -5.86 -24.72
C ALA A 64 0.91 -5.86 -23.83
N LEU A 65 0.74 -5.68 -22.50
CA LEU A 65 1.85 -5.68 -21.56
C LEU A 65 2.43 -7.10 -21.33
N ALA A 66 1.62 -8.14 -21.44
CA ALA A 66 2.06 -9.55 -21.37
C ALA A 66 2.92 -9.97 -22.57
N GLU A 67 2.71 -9.39 -23.74
CA GLU A 67 3.49 -9.63 -24.96
C GLU A 67 4.82 -8.87 -24.97
N ALA A 68 4.92 -7.79 -24.20
CA ALA A 68 6.15 -7.01 -24.10
C ALA A 68 7.29 -7.84 -23.48
N THR A 69 8.49 -7.66 -24.02
CA THR A 69 9.69 -8.24 -23.44
C THR A 69 10.08 -7.49 -22.14
N PRO A 70 10.74 -8.16 -21.19
CA PRO A 70 11.26 -7.48 -20.01
C PRO A 70 12.17 -6.29 -20.34
N GLU A 71 12.92 -6.36 -21.42
CA GLU A 71 13.83 -5.30 -21.87
C GLU A 71 13.06 -4.06 -22.33
N GLU A 72 11.98 -4.22 -23.08
CA GLU A 72 11.11 -3.11 -23.51
C GLU A 72 10.41 -2.43 -22.33
N ILE A 73 9.99 -3.22 -21.34
CA ILE A 73 9.40 -2.68 -20.11
C ILE A 73 10.47 -1.94 -19.30
N GLU A 74 11.69 -2.52 -19.17
CA GLU A 74 12.80 -1.93 -18.42
C GLU A 74 13.17 -0.54 -18.96
N GLU A 75 13.20 -0.34 -20.27
CA GLU A 75 13.50 0.95 -20.88
C GLU A 75 12.59 2.05 -20.33
N ILE A 76 11.31 1.76 -20.14
CA ILE A 76 10.32 2.71 -19.61
C ILE A 76 10.42 2.85 -18.09
N VAL A 77 10.51 1.73 -17.35
CA VAL A 77 10.41 1.76 -15.88
C VAL A 77 11.74 2.01 -15.17
N ARG A 78 12.85 2.11 -15.89
CA ARG A 78 14.20 2.37 -15.35
C ARG A 78 14.26 3.55 -14.37
N PRO A 79 13.54 4.68 -14.58
CA PRO A 79 13.56 5.79 -13.63
C PRO A 79 13.01 5.46 -12.24
N CYS A 80 12.26 4.36 -12.09
CA CYS A 80 11.78 3.87 -10.78
C CYS A 80 12.84 3.11 -9.97
N GLY A 81 14.06 2.91 -10.51
CA GLY A 81 15.10 2.08 -9.90
C GLY A 81 14.78 0.58 -9.94
N LEU A 82 15.79 -0.28 -9.80
CA LEU A 82 15.66 -1.74 -9.91
C LEU A 82 14.95 -2.21 -11.20
N GLY A 83 15.10 -1.45 -12.30
CA GLY A 83 14.34 -1.59 -13.54
C GLY A 83 14.28 -3.02 -14.05
N LYS A 84 15.44 -3.68 -14.16
CA LYS A 84 15.55 -5.06 -14.65
C LYS A 84 14.72 -6.08 -13.83
N SER A 85 14.76 -5.99 -12.50
CA SER A 85 13.97 -6.88 -11.63
C SER A 85 12.48 -6.58 -11.73
N LYS A 86 12.11 -5.28 -11.69
CA LYS A 86 10.72 -4.82 -11.79
C LYS A 86 10.09 -5.21 -13.13
N ALA A 87 10.79 -4.96 -14.24
CA ALA A 87 10.33 -5.30 -15.58
C ALA A 87 10.08 -6.80 -15.74
N ARG A 88 10.99 -7.63 -15.25
CA ARG A 88 10.85 -9.07 -15.26
C ARG A 88 9.62 -9.56 -14.47
N ASP A 89 9.42 -9.01 -13.26
CA ASP A 89 8.27 -9.35 -12.43
C ASP A 89 6.96 -8.88 -13.07
N ILE A 90 6.92 -7.68 -13.65
CA ILE A 90 5.75 -7.15 -14.35
C ILE A 90 5.40 -8.01 -15.56
N SER A 91 6.36 -8.31 -16.44
CA SER A 91 6.14 -9.17 -17.61
C SER A 91 5.58 -10.54 -17.20
N ALA A 92 6.21 -11.20 -16.22
CA ALA A 92 5.76 -12.50 -15.73
C ALA A 92 4.37 -12.43 -15.09
N CYS A 93 4.09 -11.39 -14.29
CA CYS A 93 2.77 -11.17 -13.67
C CYS A 93 1.68 -11.00 -14.73
N MET A 94 1.89 -10.16 -15.73
CA MET A 94 0.90 -9.93 -16.80
C MET A 94 0.63 -11.18 -17.64
N ARG A 95 1.66 -12.01 -17.91
CA ARG A 95 1.47 -13.28 -18.59
C ARG A 95 0.59 -14.23 -17.76
N ILE A 96 0.83 -14.35 -16.46
CA ILE A 96 -0.01 -15.18 -15.58
C ILE A 96 -1.45 -14.64 -15.54
N LEU A 97 -1.64 -13.31 -15.43
CA LEU A 97 -2.99 -12.74 -15.48
C LEU A 97 -3.70 -13.07 -16.79
N ARG A 98 -3.02 -12.93 -17.94
CA ARG A 98 -3.58 -13.27 -19.25
C ARG A 98 -3.95 -14.76 -19.34
N ASP A 99 -2.99 -15.63 -19.02
CA ASP A 99 -3.06 -17.07 -19.33
C ASP A 99 -3.90 -17.86 -18.32
N GLU A 100 -3.89 -17.47 -17.04
CA GLU A 100 -4.56 -18.21 -15.97
C GLU A 100 -5.80 -17.52 -15.42
N TYR A 101 -5.90 -16.18 -15.55
CA TYR A 101 -6.98 -15.39 -14.96
C TYR A 101 -7.80 -14.59 -15.98
N GLY A 102 -7.63 -14.85 -17.30
CA GLY A 102 -8.38 -14.17 -18.36
C GLY A 102 -8.18 -12.65 -18.37
N GLY A 103 -6.99 -12.19 -18.01
CA GLY A 103 -6.63 -10.77 -17.94
C GLY A 103 -7.13 -10.03 -16.70
N LYS A 104 -7.74 -10.71 -15.74
CA LYS A 104 -8.29 -10.11 -14.51
C LYS A 104 -7.40 -10.37 -13.31
N VAL A 105 -7.32 -9.40 -12.42
CA VAL A 105 -6.65 -9.57 -11.12
C VAL A 105 -7.53 -10.45 -10.23
N PRO A 106 -6.98 -11.53 -9.61
CA PRO A 106 -7.77 -12.38 -8.73
C PRO A 106 -8.12 -11.66 -7.41
N ASP A 107 -9.36 -11.82 -6.96
CA ASP A 107 -9.89 -11.29 -5.70
C ASP A 107 -9.65 -12.23 -4.50
N ASP A 108 -8.56 -12.96 -4.54
CA ASP A 108 -8.13 -13.93 -3.52
C ASP A 108 -6.71 -13.62 -3.08
N PHE A 109 -6.52 -13.42 -1.77
CA PHE A 109 -5.23 -13.07 -1.18
C PHE A 109 -4.13 -14.09 -1.47
N ASN A 110 -4.44 -15.39 -1.41
CA ASN A 110 -3.45 -16.44 -1.65
C ASN A 110 -3.08 -16.55 -3.14
N LYS A 111 -4.02 -16.25 -4.04
CA LYS A 111 -3.74 -16.17 -5.48
C LYS A 111 -2.87 -14.95 -5.79
N LEU A 112 -3.15 -13.80 -5.18
CA LEU A 112 -2.31 -12.61 -5.32
C LEU A 112 -0.87 -12.86 -4.88
N LEU A 113 -0.64 -13.58 -3.78
CA LEU A 113 0.70 -13.92 -3.30
C LEU A 113 1.50 -14.84 -4.24
N LYS A 114 0.84 -15.52 -5.18
CA LYS A 114 1.51 -16.34 -6.19
C LYS A 114 1.99 -15.55 -7.40
N LEU A 115 1.51 -14.30 -7.56
CA LEU A 115 1.90 -13.45 -8.67
C LEU A 115 3.33 -12.92 -8.47
N PRO A 116 4.17 -12.93 -9.52
CA PRO A 116 5.52 -12.39 -9.46
C PRO A 116 5.56 -10.94 -8.98
N GLY A 117 6.43 -10.65 -8.03
CA GLY A 117 6.59 -9.31 -7.46
C GLY A 117 5.51 -8.89 -6.46
N VAL A 118 4.52 -9.72 -6.18
CA VAL A 118 3.45 -9.42 -5.21
C VAL A 118 3.77 -10.03 -3.85
N GLY A 119 4.10 -9.17 -2.90
CA GLY A 119 4.25 -9.54 -1.49
C GLY A 119 2.98 -9.30 -0.68
N ARG A 120 3.01 -9.66 0.60
CA ARG A 120 1.89 -9.51 1.54
C ARG A 120 1.33 -8.09 1.60
N LYS A 121 2.22 -7.07 1.67
CA LYS A 121 1.83 -5.66 1.65
C LYS A 121 1.03 -5.30 0.39
N SER A 122 1.55 -5.70 -0.78
CA SER A 122 0.91 -5.42 -2.07
C SER A 122 -0.43 -6.15 -2.20
N ALA A 123 -0.50 -7.41 -1.75
CA ALA A 123 -1.73 -8.18 -1.75
C ALA A 123 -2.81 -7.52 -0.87
N ASN A 124 -2.46 -7.06 0.34
CA ASN A 124 -3.39 -6.34 1.21
C ASN A 124 -3.88 -5.03 0.58
N LEU A 125 -3.00 -4.27 -0.07
CA LEU A 125 -3.40 -3.05 -0.77
C LEU A 125 -4.44 -3.35 -1.87
N ILE A 126 -4.18 -4.35 -2.71
CA ILE A 126 -5.12 -4.76 -3.76
C ILE A 126 -6.43 -5.26 -3.16
N MET A 127 -6.40 -6.05 -2.08
CA MET A 127 -7.62 -6.53 -1.43
C MET A 127 -8.47 -5.40 -0.87
N GLY A 128 -7.86 -4.40 -0.25
CA GLY A 128 -8.57 -3.24 0.29
C GLY A 128 -9.05 -2.28 -0.78
N ASP A 129 -8.13 -1.76 -1.59
CA ASP A 129 -8.41 -0.63 -2.48
C ASP A 129 -9.21 -1.04 -3.74
N VAL A 130 -9.00 -2.26 -4.25
CA VAL A 130 -9.69 -2.73 -5.46
C VAL A 130 -10.95 -3.50 -5.13
N PHE A 131 -10.88 -4.38 -4.14
CA PHE A 131 -11.97 -5.32 -3.85
C PHE A 131 -12.80 -4.97 -2.63
N GLY A 132 -12.46 -3.89 -1.89
CA GLY A 132 -13.16 -3.48 -0.69
C GLY A 132 -13.18 -4.55 0.41
N LYS A 133 -12.20 -5.47 0.41
CA LYS A 133 -12.10 -6.55 1.38
C LYS A 133 -11.28 -6.13 2.60
N PRO A 134 -11.56 -6.69 3.78
CA PRO A 134 -10.80 -6.39 4.98
C PRO A 134 -9.29 -6.58 4.76
N ALA A 135 -8.52 -5.52 4.94
CA ALA A 135 -7.09 -5.53 4.71
C ALA A 135 -6.37 -4.50 5.58
N ILE A 136 -5.16 -4.85 6.02
CA ILE A 136 -4.27 -3.94 6.74
C ILE A 136 -2.94 -3.86 5.98
N VAL A 137 -2.63 -2.68 5.46
CA VAL A 137 -1.38 -2.42 4.73
C VAL A 137 -0.28 -2.01 5.72
N THR A 138 0.50 -2.97 6.18
CA THR A 138 1.59 -2.73 7.15
C THR A 138 2.84 -2.20 6.47
N ASP A 139 2.82 -0.92 6.15
CA ASP A 139 3.99 -0.19 5.69
C ASP A 139 4.80 0.40 6.86
N THR A 140 5.86 1.13 6.55
CA THR A 140 6.71 1.76 7.57
C THR A 140 5.98 2.81 8.41
N HIS A 141 4.97 3.50 7.84
CA HIS A 141 4.13 4.45 8.57
C HIS A 141 3.19 3.72 9.53
N CYS A 142 2.48 2.72 9.04
CA CYS A 142 1.57 1.89 9.84
C CYS A 142 2.30 1.29 11.05
N ILE A 143 3.42 0.60 10.82
CA ILE A 143 4.21 -0.02 11.89
C ILE A 143 4.66 1.02 12.92
N ARG A 144 5.22 2.15 12.46
CA ARG A 144 5.73 3.19 13.33
C ARG A 144 4.64 3.86 14.15
N LEU A 145 3.57 4.29 13.49
CA LEU A 145 2.52 5.04 14.16
C LEU A 145 1.73 4.18 15.12
N CYS A 146 1.37 2.95 14.73
CA CYS A 146 0.64 2.03 15.61
C CYS A 146 1.42 1.70 16.89
N ASN A 147 2.76 1.60 16.80
CA ASN A 147 3.61 1.47 17.98
C ASN A 147 3.64 2.75 18.82
N ARG A 148 3.81 3.92 18.21
CA ARG A 148 3.86 5.21 18.94
C ARG A 148 2.55 5.55 19.63
N ILE A 149 1.42 5.25 18.98
CA ILE A 149 0.09 5.49 19.52
C ILE A 149 -0.22 4.53 20.67
N GLY A 150 0.28 3.28 20.60
CA GLY A 150 0.02 2.22 21.57
C GLY A 150 -1.02 1.21 21.10
N LEU A 151 -1.32 1.17 19.80
CA LEU A 151 -2.20 0.13 19.22
C LEU A 151 -1.52 -1.24 19.18
N VAL A 152 -0.20 -1.26 19.02
CA VAL A 152 0.65 -2.46 19.15
C VAL A 152 1.84 -2.19 20.06
N ASP A 153 2.39 -3.24 20.71
CA ASP A 153 3.41 -3.10 21.74
C ASP A 153 4.80 -3.54 21.23
N GLY A 154 5.56 -2.60 20.66
CA GLY A 154 6.94 -2.83 20.23
C GLY A 154 7.13 -3.82 19.07
N ILE A 155 6.06 -4.17 18.38
CA ILE A 155 6.08 -5.14 17.28
C ILE A 155 6.62 -4.45 16.01
N LYS A 156 7.70 -5.01 15.44
CA LYS A 156 8.33 -4.49 14.21
C LYS A 156 8.10 -5.37 12.99
N GLU A 157 7.72 -6.64 13.18
CA GLU A 157 7.46 -7.56 12.09
C GLU A 157 6.13 -7.24 11.42
N PRO A 158 6.10 -6.91 10.10
CA PRO A 158 4.88 -6.46 9.42
C PRO A 158 3.69 -7.39 9.58
N LYS A 159 3.89 -8.70 9.40
CA LYS A 159 2.83 -9.70 9.53
C LYS A 159 2.25 -9.76 10.94
N LYS A 160 3.07 -9.62 11.97
CA LYS A 160 2.57 -9.61 13.35
C LYS A 160 1.77 -8.34 13.64
N VAL A 161 2.24 -7.18 13.16
CA VAL A 161 1.50 -5.91 13.27
C VAL A 161 0.13 -6.05 12.58
N GLU A 162 0.09 -6.58 11.36
CA GLU A 162 -1.15 -6.83 10.62
C GLU A 162 -2.11 -7.69 11.45
N MET A 163 -1.63 -8.83 11.96
CA MET A 163 -2.48 -9.76 12.73
C MET A 163 -3.01 -9.16 14.05
N GLU A 164 -2.26 -8.29 14.71
CA GLU A 164 -2.75 -7.58 15.89
C GLU A 164 -3.77 -6.50 15.53
N LEU A 165 -3.53 -5.73 14.46
CA LEU A 165 -4.46 -4.70 14.02
C LEU A 165 -5.79 -5.28 13.52
N LEU A 166 -5.78 -6.42 12.84
CA LEU A 166 -7.01 -7.11 12.42
C LEU A 166 -7.93 -7.51 13.59
N LYS A 167 -7.43 -7.57 14.83
CA LYS A 167 -8.24 -7.87 16.01
C LYS A 167 -8.98 -6.65 16.57
N ILE A 168 -8.49 -5.45 16.28
CA ILE A 168 -8.94 -4.20 16.91
C ILE A 168 -9.49 -3.17 15.92
N ILE A 169 -9.12 -3.26 14.64
CA ILE A 169 -9.62 -2.38 13.58
C ILE A 169 -10.86 -3.02 12.96
N PRO A 170 -11.99 -2.29 12.84
CA PRO A 170 -13.15 -2.79 12.10
C PRO A 170 -12.77 -3.18 10.67
N PRO A 171 -13.27 -4.31 10.15
CA PRO A 171 -12.88 -4.83 8.84
C PRO A 171 -13.00 -3.83 7.70
N GLU A 172 -14.05 -3.00 7.72
CA GLU A 172 -14.37 -1.99 6.72
C GLU A 172 -13.46 -0.75 6.77
N GLU A 173 -12.78 -0.53 7.89
CA GLU A 173 -11.93 0.66 8.10
C GLU A 173 -10.46 0.41 7.74
N GLY A 174 -10.06 -0.84 7.53
CA GLY A 174 -8.65 -1.23 7.49
C GLY A 174 -7.83 -0.53 6.42
N SER A 175 -8.31 -0.46 5.17
CA SER A 175 -7.58 0.18 4.06
C SER A 175 -7.48 1.68 4.27
N ASP A 176 -8.59 2.35 4.47
CA ASP A 176 -8.66 3.78 4.72
C ASP A 176 -7.83 4.22 5.93
N PHE A 177 -7.87 3.45 7.02
CA PHE A 177 -7.05 3.68 8.20
C PHE A 177 -5.56 3.69 7.84
N CYS A 178 -5.11 2.74 7.02
CA CYS A 178 -3.72 2.69 6.58
C CYS A 178 -3.34 3.88 5.71
N HIS A 179 -4.19 4.33 4.79
CA HIS A 179 -3.95 5.54 4.01
C HIS A 179 -3.84 6.77 4.90
N ARG A 180 -4.76 6.96 5.84
CA ARG A 180 -4.71 8.07 6.81
C ARG A 180 -3.43 8.06 7.66
N LEU A 181 -2.94 6.89 8.04
CA LEU A 181 -1.65 6.76 8.73
C LEU A 181 -0.47 7.21 7.86
N VAL A 182 -0.50 6.97 6.56
CA VAL A 182 0.54 7.45 5.63
C VAL A 182 0.56 8.98 5.62
N TYR A 183 -0.59 9.64 5.44
CA TYR A 183 -0.71 11.10 5.46
C TYR A 183 -0.24 11.66 6.80
N HIS A 184 -0.79 11.19 7.90
CA HIS A 184 -0.39 11.61 9.24
C HIS A 184 1.11 11.38 9.53
N GLY A 185 1.65 10.30 9.02
CA GLY A 185 3.06 9.96 9.18
C GLY A 185 4.02 10.77 8.31
N ARG A 186 3.54 11.37 7.22
CA ARG A 186 4.30 12.30 6.38
C ARG A 186 4.27 13.72 6.98
N ASP A 187 3.12 14.17 7.45
CA ASP A 187 2.87 15.56 7.80
C ASP A 187 3.15 15.87 9.27
N VAL A 188 2.75 15.00 10.18
CA VAL A 188 2.75 15.24 11.62
C VAL A 188 3.68 14.30 12.37
N CYS A 189 3.42 12.98 12.29
CA CYS A 189 4.17 11.97 13.05
C CYS A 189 5.39 11.45 12.26
N THR A 190 6.33 12.34 11.96
CA THR A 190 7.49 12.11 11.09
C THR A 190 8.48 11.09 11.66
N ALA A 191 9.27 10.44 10.76
CA ALA A 191 10.26 9.41 11.14
C ALA A 191 11.66 9.99 11.40
N ARG A 192 12.09 10.96 10.57
CA ARG A 192 13.46 11.48 10.52
C ARG A 192 13.68 12.75 11.33
N THR A 193 12.59 13.46 11.62
CA THR A 193 12.58 14.68 12.41
C THR A 193 11.75 14.48 13.65
N LYS A 194 11.85 15.40 14.61
CA LYS A 194 10.98 15.40 15.79
C LYS A 194 9.50 15.49 15.32
N PRO A 195 8.62 14.60 15.77
CA PRO A 195 7.19 14.68 15.44
C PRO A 195 6.57 15.99 15.92
N HIS A 196 5.62 16.51 15.15
CA HIS A 196 4.86 17.72 15.45
C HIS A 196 3.70 17.42 16.38
N CYS A 197 3.99 16.94 17.60
CA CYS A 197 2.95 16.53 18.57
C CYS A 197 2.02 17.68 18.98
N GLU A 198 2.47 18.94 18.89
CA GLU A 198 1.67 20.13 19.15
C GLU A 198 0.54 20.35 18.15
N LYS A 199 0.63 19.76 16.95
CA LYS A 199 -0.38 19.80 15.88
C LYS A 199 -1.13 18.49 15.71
N CYS A 200 -0.81 17.47 16.52
CA CYS A 200 -1.32 16.13 16.34
C CYS A 200 -2.72 15.98 16.91
N CYS A 201 -3.68 15.56 16.07
CA CYS A 201 -5.05 15.26 16.48
C CYS A 201 -5.16 14.11 17.49
N LEU A 202 -4.07 13.36 17.71
CA LEU A 202 -3.98 12.22 18.63
C LEU A 202 -3.16 12.53 19.89
N ALA A 203 -2.71 13.77 20.11
CA ALA A 203 -1.67 14.10 21.11
C ALA A 203 -2.05 13.76 22.55
N ASP A 204 -3.34 13.84 22.90
CA ASP A 204 -3.89 13.58 24.24
C ASP A 204 -4.13 12.09 24.55
N ILE A 205 -4.27 11.28 23.51
CA ILE A 205 -4.51 9.81 23.64
C ILE A 205 -3.31 8.96 23.26
N CYS A 206 -2.29 9.55 22.65
CA CYS A 206 -1.11 8.85 22.15
C CYS A 206 -0.21 8.39 23.30
N GLY A 207 0.23 7.13 23.30
CA GLY A 207 1.19 6.58 24.26
C GLY A 207 2.58 7.23 24.19
N LYS A 208 2.87 7.98 23.08
CA LYS A 208 4.14 8.69 22.86
C LYS A 208 5.38 7.80 22.98
N HIS A 209 5.29 6.56 22.54
CA HIS A 209 6.43 5.63 22.46
C HIS A 209 7.37 6.06 21.32
N ILE A 210 8.10 7.18 21.53
CA ILE A 210 8.96 7.84 20.54
C ILE A 210 10.42 7.39 20.72
#